data_71ee30b0249ae662e41a7300b89086ae
#
_entry.id   71ee30b0249ae662e41a7300b89086ae
#
_cell.length_a   1.000
_cell.length_b   1.000
_cell.length_c   1.000
_cell.angle_alpha   90.00
_cell.angle_beta   90.00
_cell.angle_gamma   90.00
#
_symmetry.space_group_name_H-M   'P 1'
#
loop_
_entity.id
_entity.type
_entity.pdbx_description
1 polymer ?
#
loop_
_entity_poly.entity_id
_entity_poly.type
_entity_poly.pdbx_seq_one_letter_code
_entity_poly.pdbx_strand_id
1 'polypeptide(L)'
;MAKQLLFNEEARRKLLAGVEQMSRAVKVTLGPKGRNVLLDKKFGAPTVTKDGVSVAKEVELADPYENMGAQLLKEVATKTNDVAGDGTTTATVLAYSLVKEGLKSVAAGMTPLELKRGIDKAVEIAVAEIKKNSKEIKDKEEISHVASVSANNDTEIGNTIADAMEKVGKDGVITVEESKTMDTTIDFVEGMQFDRGYISAYFVTDRDTMTAVYEDVFILIHDKKISSMKDMLPLLEKVAQSGKPLLIVSEDVDGEALSTLVLNSLRGTLKTVAVKAPGFGDRRKAMLEDIAILTGGQVITEELGMKLENTELSHLGKAKTIKIDKDNTTIINGGGKAKDIQDRIAQIKAQIEDTTSDYDREKLQERLAKLAGGVAVINVGAATEVELKEKKHRVEDALSATRAAIDEGIVSGGEIALIQAAIALDKAEPEGLTDDEKVGFKIVKRALEEPIRQIAENAGLDGAVIAERAKNEKKGMGFDAAKMVWVDMMKAGIIDPAKVTRSALQNAASIASLLLTTECAITDIPEKKEAPAMPGGGMGGMGGMDY
;
A
#
# COMPACT_ATOMS: atom_id res chain seq x y z
N MET A 1 9.64 -22.33 23.88
CA MET A 1 10.09 -23.30 22.86
C MET A 1 11.61 -23.24 22.74
N ALA A 2 12.28 -24.37 22.48
CA ALA A 2 13.72 -24.36 22.23
C ALA A 2 14.01 -23.75 20.86
N LYS A 3 15.15 -23.07 20.75
CA LYS A 3 15.60 -22.42 19.51
C LYS A 3 16.73 -23.24 18.87
N GLN A 4 16.79 -23.20 17.55
CA GLN A 4 17.92 -23.68 16.77
C GLN A 4 18.63 -22.49 16.14
N LEU A 5 19.95 -22.59 16.03
CA LEU A 5 20.82 -21.52 15.56
C LEU A 5 21.61 -22.00 14.36
N LEU A 6 21.78 -21.13 13.39
CA LEU A 6 22.61 -21.35 12.21
C LEU A 6 23.55 -20.15 12.05
N PHE A 7 24.82 -20.40 11.69
CA PHE A 7 25.86 -19.39 11.68
C PHE A 7 26.54 -19.28 10.32
N ASN A 8 27.24 -18.18 10.12
CA ASN A 8 28.17 -17.94 9.02
C ASN A 8 27.57 -18.19 7.63
N GLU A 9 28.33 -18.83 6.76
CA GLU A 9 27.96 -19.08 5.37
C GLU A 9 26.72 -19.97 5.25
N GLU A 10 26.52 -20.92 6.16
CA GLU A 10 25.35 -21.81 6.10
C GLU A 10 24.05 -21.04 6.33
N ALA A 11 24.04 -20.10 7.30
CA ALA A 11 22.91 -19.21 7.53
C ALA A 11 22.61 -18.36 6.28
N ARG A 12 23.63 -17.73 5.72
CA ARG A 12 23.49 -16.88 4.53
C ARG A 12 23.00 -17.65 3.31
N ARG A 13 23.50 -18.88 3.12
CA ARG A 13 23.05 -19.76 2.02
C ARG A 13 21.56 -20.11 2.13
N LYS A 14 21.08 -20.44 3.35
CA LYS A 14 19.67 -20.74 3.60
C LYS A 14 18.78 -19.51 3.38
N LEU A 15 19.19 -18.37 3.90
CA LEU A 15 18.48 -17.09 3.68
C LEU A 15 18.39 -16.76 2.19
N LEU A 16 19.51 -16.89 1.43
CA LEU A 16 19.52 -16.66 0.00
C LEU A 16 18.58 -17.60 -0.76
N ALA A 17 18.52 -18.87 -0.37
CA ALA A 17 17.61 -19.84 -1.01
C ALA A 17 16.14 -19.42 -0.85
N GLY A 18 15.75 -18.89 0.31
CA GLY A 18 14.42 -18.35 0.53
C GLY A 18 14.13 -17.09 -0.29
N VAL A 19 15.09 -16.16 -0.32
CA VAL A 19 15.01 -14.95 -1.18
C VAL A 19 14.85 -15.34 -2.65
N GLU A 20 15.60 -16.34 -3.13
CA GLU A 20 15.53 -16.80 -4.53
C GLU A 20 14.16 -17.40 -4.85
N GLN A 21 13.65 -18.30 -3.99
CA GLN A 21 12.36 -18.96 -4.21
C GLN A 21 11.23 -17.92 -4.31
N MET A 22 11.18 -16.95 -3.40
CA MET A 22 10.20 -15.88 -3.44
C MET A 22 10.39 -14.99 -4.69
N SER A 23 11.61 -14.56 -4.98
CA SER A 23 11.88 -13.75 -6.17
C SER A 23 11.43 -14.44 -7.46
N ARG A 24 11.64 -15.75 -7.58
CA ARG A 24 11.19 -16.54 -8.75
C ARG A 24 9.67 -16.54 -8.91
N ALA A 25 8.93 -16.56 -7.81
CA ALA A 25 7.46 -16.49 -7.85
C ALA A 25 6.97 -15.10 -8.27
N VAL A 26 7.64 -14.03 -7.80
CA VAL A 26 7.20 -12.65 -8.03
C VAL A 26 7.64 -12.13 -9.41
N LYS A 27 8.89 -12.34 -9.82
CA LYS A 27 9.48 -11.74 -11.02
C LYS A 27 8.82 -12.12 -12.36
N VAL A 28 8.05 -13.23 -12.39
CA VAL A 28 7.31 -13.66 -13.59
C VAL A 28 6.17 -12.71 -13.95
N THR A 29 5.75 -11.85 -13.03
CA THR A 29 4.67 -10.87 -13.23
C THR A 29 5.15 -9.57 -13.86
N LEU A 30 6.49 -9.31 -13.92
CA LEU A 30 7.06 -8.04 -14.31
C LEU A 30 6.86 -7.72 -15.80
N GLY A 31 6.40 -6.49 -16.06
CA GLY A 31 6.30 -5.91 -17.39
C GLY A 31 5.07 -6.35 -18.20
N PRO A 32 4.88 -5.82 -19.42
CA PRO A 32 3.66 -6.01 -20.21
C PRO A 32 3.44 -7.47 -20.67
N LYS A 33 4.50 -8.26 -20.75
CA LYS A 33 4.46 -9.71 -21.06
C LYS A 33 4.53 -10.57 -19.80
N GLY A 34 4.45 -9.97 -18.61
CA GLY A 34 4.37 -10.67 -17.33
C GLY A 34 3.14 -11.58 -17.27
N ARG A 35 3.25 -12.67 -16.50
CA ARG A 35 2.23 -13.73 -16.40
C ARG A 35 1.55 -13.68 -15.04
N ASN A 36 0.31 -14.19 -15.02
CA ASN A 36 -0.45 -14.35 -13.77
C ASN A 36 0.16 -15.44 -12.89
N VAL A 37 0.02 -15.25 -11.59
CA VAL A 37 0.29 -16.26 -10.56
C VAL A 37 -1.06 -16.67 -9.96
N LEU A 38 -1.22 -17.98 -9.73
CA LEU A 38 -2.38 -18.56 -9.06
C LEU A 38 -2.05 -18.74 -7.59
N LEU A 39 -2.89 -18.20 -6.74
CA LEU A 39 -2.78 -18.30 -5.28
C LEU A 39 -3.91 -19.19 -4.78
N ASP A 40 -3.56 -20.27 -4.09
CA ASP A 40 -4.53 -21.19 -3.49
C ASP A 40 -5.24 -20.52 -2.31
N LYS A 41 -6.53 -20.80 -2.15
CA LYS A 41 -7.30 -20.36 -0.99
C LYS A 41 -7.92 -21.57 -0.30
N LYS A 42 -7.83 -21.59 1.02
CA LYS A 42 -8.45 -22.66 1.83
C LYS A 42 -9.94 -22.80 1.61
N PHE A 43 -10.61 -21.72 1.22
CA PHE A 43 -12.04 -21.66 0.93
C PHE A 43 -12.26 -20.74 -0.28
N GLY A 44 -13.09 -21.19 -1.25
CA GLY A 44 -13.43 -20.45 -2.45
C GLY A 44 -12.54 -20.79 -3.65
N ALA A 45 -12.62 -19.97 -4.70
CA ALA A 45 -11.81 -20.12 -5.91
C ALA A 45 -10.39 -19.57 -5.70
N PRO A 46 -9.36 -20.15 -6.37
CA PRO A 46 -8.02 -19.58 -6.38
C PRO A 46 -8.03 -18.11 -6.84
N THR A 47 -7.16 -17.30 -6.25
CA THR A 47 -6.96 -15.91 -6.70
C THR A 47 -5.97 -15.89 -7.86
N VAL A 48 -6.29 -15.15 -8.91
CA VAL A 48 -5.42 -14.88 -10.05
C VAL A 48 -4.89 -13.46 -9.90
N THR A 49 -3.57 -13.28 -9.90
CA THR A 49 -2.99 -11.94 -9.75
C THR A 49 -1.69 -11.77 -10.54
N LYS A 50 -1.38 -10.53 -10.91
CA LYS A 50 -0.06 -10.09 -11.38
C LYS A 50 0.62 -9.16 -10.36
N ASP A 51 -0.07 -8.78 -9.29
CA ASP A 51 0.49 -7.92 -8.28
C ASP A 51 1.57 -8.63 -7.47
N GLY A 52 2.77 -8.02 -7.44
CA GLY A 52 3.94 -8.60 -6.78
C GLY A 52 3.82 -8.70 -5.27
N VAL A 53 3.16 -7.74 -4.61
CA VAL A 53 2.98 -7.78 -3.15
C VAL A 53 1.97 -8.86 -2.74
N SER A 54 0.90 -9.06 -3.50
CA SER A 54 -0.06 -10.13 -3.26
C SER A 54 0.60 -11.51 -3.38
N VAL A 55 1.45 -11.71 -4.41
CA VAL A 55 2.23 -12.94 -4.54
C VAL A 55 3.19 -13.11 -3.37
N ALA A 56 3.92 -12.05 -2.99
CA ALA A 56 4.89 -12.11 -1.91
C ALA A 56 4.24 -12.42 -0.55
N LYS A 57 3.03 -11.93 -0.29
CA LYS A 57 2.28 -12.17 0.96
C LYS A 57 1.90 -13.64 1.16
N GLU A 58 1.64 -14.38 0.08
CA GLU A 58 1.22 -15.78 0.13
C GLU A 58 2.40 -16.77 0.18
N VAL A 59 3.63 -16.32 -0.09
CA VAL A 59 4.80 -17.21 -0.05
C VAL A 59 5.19 -17.52 1.40
N GLU A 60 5.07 -18.79 1.77
CA GLU A 60 5.53 -19.36 3.04
C GLU A 60 6.29 -20.65 2.76
N LEU A 61 7.52 -20.76 3.28
CA LEU A 61 8.41 -21.88 3.00
C LEU A 61 8.50 -22.83 4.20
N ALA A 62 8.61 -24.13 3.91
CA ALA A 62 8.64 -25.17 4.94
C ALA A 62 9.92 -25.14 5.79
N ASP A 63 11.07 -24.80 5.20
CA ASP A 63 12.32 -24.63 5.95
C ASP A 63 12.30 -23.27 6.67
N PRO A 64 12.40 -23.22 8.00
CA PRO A 64 12.25 -21.98 8.76
C PRO A 64 13.35 -20.96 8.46
N TYR A 65 14.56 -21.38 8.10
CA TYR A 65 15.63 -20.45 7.72
C TYR A 65 15.43 -19.87 6.32
N GLU A 66 15.00 -20.72 5.37
CA GLU A 66 14.63 -20.24 4.03
C GLU A 66 13.44 -19.30 4.11
N ASN A 67 12.45 -19.63 4.97
CA ASN A 67 11.30 -18.77 5.20
C ASN A 67 11.68 -17.40 5.77
N MET A 68 12.68 -17.30 6.66
CA MET A 68 13.18 -16.00 7.12
C MET A 68 13.70 -15.15 5.97
N GLY A 69 14.44 -15.72 5.01
CA GLY A 69 14.89 -15.04 3.81
C GLY A 69 13.72 -14.56 2.94
N ALA A 70 12.72 -15.41 2.75
CA ALA A 70 11.49 -15.06 2.05
C ALA A 70 10.73 -13.93 2.75
N GLN A 71 10.57 -13.97 4.07
CA GLN A 71 9.89 -12.92 4.84
C GLN A 71 10.60 -11.56 4.76
N LEU A 72 11.94 -11.53 4.73
CA LEU A 72 12.69 -10.28 4.52
C LEU A 72 12.44 -9.70 3.12
N LEU A 73 12.35 -10.53 2.10
CA LEU A 73 12.01 -10.06 0.74
C LEU A 73 10.54 -9.62 0.64
N LYS A 74 9.63 -10.28 1.36
CA LYS A 74 8.23 -9.85 1.51
C LYS A 74 8.16 -8.44 2.13
N GLU A 75 9.01 -8.13 3.11
CA GLU A 75 9.06 -6.78 3.70
C GLU A 75 9.45 -5.72 2.67
N VAL A 76 10.36 -6.03 1.72
CA VAL A 76 10.69 -5.13 0.59
C VAL A 76 9.45 -4.80 -0.24
N ALA A 77 8.70 -5.81 -0.66
CA ALA A 77 7.49 -5.63 -1.46
C ALA A 77 6.42 -4.84 -0.68
N THR A 78 6.19 -5.19 0.59
CA THR A 78 5.20 -4.53 1.45
C THR A 78 5.54 -3.06 1.68
N LYS A 79 6.80 -2.73 2.02
CA LYS A 79 7.22 -1.34 2.23
C LYS A 79 7.16 -0.50 0.96
N THR A 80 7.45 -1.10 -0.18
CA THR A 80 7.34 -0.40 -1.47
C THR A 80 5.87 -0.11 -1.79
N ASN A 81 4.99 -1.07 -1.54
CA ASN A 81 3.55 -0.87 -1.67
C ASN A 81 3.03 0.23 -0.73
N ASP A 82 3.42 0.21 0.55
CA ASP A 82 2.99 1.20 1.55
C ASP A 82 3.37 2.64 1.18
N VAL A 83 4.55 2.83 0.55
CA VAL A 83 5.09 4.16 0.23
C VAL A 83 4.63 4.67 -1.14
N ALA A 84 4.54 3.79 -2.12
CA ALA A 84 4.35 4.17 -3.52
C ALA A 84 3.15 3.49 -4.20
N GLY A 85 2.60 2.44 -3.59
CA GLY A 85 1.45 1.69 -4.10
C GLY A 85 1.70 0.88 -5.37
N ASP A 86 2.93 0.89 -5.89
CA ASP A 86 3.36 0.17 -7.08
C ASP A 86 4.86 -0.14 -6.99
N GLY A 87 5.43 -0.83 -8.00
CA GLY A 87 6.87 -1.14 -8.09
C GLY A 87 7.33 -2.29 -7.19
N THR A 88 6.42 -3.05 -6.62
CA THR A 88 6.70 -4.15 -5.69
C THR A 88 7.52 -5.26 -6.33
N THR A 89 7.25 -5.58 -7.59
CA THR A 89 7.98 -6.58 -8.37
C THR A 89 9.40 -6.09 -8.71
N THR A 90 9.55 -4.84 -9.14
CA THR A 90 10.86 -4.20 -9.39
C THR A 90 11.71 -4.20 -8.13
N ALA A 91 11.15 -3.82 -6.99
CA ALA A 91 11.83 -3.84 -5.69
C ALA A 91 12.31 -5.25 -5.31
N THR A 92 11.49 -6.27 -5.53
CA THR A 92 11.81 -7.68 -5.28
C THR A 92 12.97 -8.16 -6.16
N VAL A 93 12.97 -7.81 -7.45
CA VAL A 93 14.03 -8.15 -8.41
C VAL A 93 15.35 -7.48 -8.04
N LEU A 94 15.30 -6.18 -7.69
CA LEU A 94 16.47 -5.43 -7.24
C LEU A 94 17.05 -6.03 -5.95
N ALA A 95 16.22 -6.31 -4.95
CA ALA A 95 16.66 -6.88 -3.68
C ALA A 95 17.32 -8.25 -3.87
N TYR A 96 16.71 -9.14 -4.66
CA TYR A 96 17.32 -10.42 -4.98
C TYR A 96 18.69 -10.27 -5.65
N SER A 97 18.81 -9.37 -6.62
CA SER A 97 20.09 -9.12 -7.31
C SER A 97 21.16 -8.60 -6.36
N LEU A 98 20.82 -7.62 -5.52
CA LEU A 98 21.73 -7.05 -4.51
C LEU A 98 22.20 -8.12 -3.52
N VAL A 99 21.28 -8.92 -2.99
CA VAL A 99 21.60 -10.01 -2.05
C VAL A 99 22.50 -11.05 -2.71
N LYS A 100 22.14 -11.50 -3.91
CA LYS A 100 22.88 -12.53 -4.65
C LYS A 100 24.31 -12.12 -4.96
N GLU A 101 24.51 -10.92 -5.53
CA GLU A 101 25.85 -10.42 -5.87
C GLU A 101 26.65 -10.06 -4.61
N GLY A 102 25.97 -9.48 -3.61
CA GLY A 102 26.62 -9.15 -2.32
C GLY A 102 27.11 -10.38 -1.58
N LEU A 103 26.30 -11.44 -1.47
CA LEU A 103 26.72 -12.68 -0.78
C LEU A 103 27.85 -13.41 -1.51
N LYS A 104 27.94 -13.32 -2.84
CA LYS A 104 29.12 -13.81 -3.60
C LYS A 104 30.40 -13.08 -3.16
N SER A 105 30.30 -11.77 -2.98
CA SER A 105 31.43 -10.94 -2.55
C SER A 105 31.84 -11.22 -1.10
N VAL A 106 30.87 -11.42 -0.20
CA VAL A 106 31.13 -11.84 1.19
C VAL A 106 31.81 -13.22 1.23
N ALA A 107 31.33 -14.18 0.42
CA ALA A 107 31.96 -15.49 0.30
C ALA A 107 33.39 -15.43 -0.28
N ALA A 108 33.69 -14.42 -1.08
CA ALA A 108 35.05 -14.14 -1.57
C ALA A 108 35.96 -13.45 -0.54
N GLY A 109 35.46 -13.20 0.68
CA GLY A 109 36.23 -12.66 1.81
C GLY A 109 36.13 -11.14 1.99
N MET A 110 35.23 -10.47 1.30
CA MET A 110 35.00 -9.04 1.47
C MET A 110 34.25 -8.72 2.76
N THR A 111 34.52 -7.56 3.33
CA THR A 111 33.93 -7.11 4.59
C THR A 111 32.48 -6.65 4.40
N PRO A 112 31.48 -7.34 4.98
CA PRO A 112 30.06 -7.01 4.77
C PRO A 112 29.70 -5.56 5.08
N LEU A 113 30.30 -4.96 6.11
CA LEU A 113 30.03 -3.57 6.51
C LEU A 113 30.59 -2.55 5.50
N GLU A 114 31.72 -2.85 4.85
CA GLU A 114 32.26 -1.98 3.80
C GLU A 114 31.46 -2.13 2.51
N LEU A 115 31.09 -3.37 2.13
CA LEU A 115 30.16 -3.59 1.02
C LEU A 115 28.87 -2.78 1.21
N LYS A 116 28.29 -2.80 2.42
CA LYS A 116 27.10 -2.02 2.76
C LYS A 116 27.33 -0.53 2.53
N ARG A 117 28.45 0.05 3.00
CA ARG A 117 28.75 1.47 2.80
C ARG A 117 28.85 1.84 1.32
N GLY A 118 29.47 0.98 0.52
CA GLY A 118 29.53 1.14 -0.93
C GLY A 118 28.16 1.09 -1.59
N ILE A 119 27.29 0.16 -1.16
CA ILE A 119 25.89 0.06 -1.60
C ILE A 119 25.13 1.33 -1.25
N ASP A 120 25.19 1.77 0.01
CA ASP A 120 24.48 2.95 0.50
C ASP A 120 24.87 4.20 -0.33
N LYS A 121 26.16 4.37 -0.64
CA LYS A 121 26.66 5.49 -1.42
C LYS A 121 26.21 5.45 -2.89
N ALA A 122 26.20 4.28 -3.50
CA ALA A 122 25.72 4.09 -4.87
C ALA A 122 24.20 4.37 -4.96
N VAL A 123 23.43 3.92 -3.98
CA VAL A 123 21.97 4.17 -3.91
C VAL A 123 21.68 5.66 -3.75
N GLU A 124 22.43 6.39 -2.91
CA GLU A 124 22.29 7.84 -2.76
C GLU A 124 22.44 8.57 -4.11
N ILE A 125 23.48 8.23 -4.86
CA ILE A 125 23.76 8.82 -6.18
C ILE A 125 22.69 8.41 -7.21
N ALA A 126 22.30 7.15 -7.24
CA ALA A 126 21.27 6.64 -8.15
C ALA A 126 19.92 7.33 -7.91
N VAL A 127 19.51 7.47 -6.66
CA VAL A 127 18.27 8.19 -6.27
C VAL A 127 18.33 9.67 -6.65
N ALA A 128 19.48 10.32 -6.46
CA ALA A 128 19.67 11.70 -6.89
C ALA A 128 19.52 11.86 -8.41
N GLU A 129 20.05 10.93 -9.20
CA GLU A 129 19.90 10.95 -10.67
C GLU A 129 18.46 10.68 -11.12
N ILE A 130 17.74 9.73 -10.46
CA ILE A 130 16.32 9.49 -10.72
C ILE A 130 15.51 10.77 -10.47
N LYS A 131 15.69 11.43 -9.33
CA LYS A 131 15.02 12.71 -9.00
C LYS A 131 15.36 13.82 -10.00
N LYS A 132 16.63 13.94 -10.39
CA LYS A 132 17.07 14.94 -11.37
C LYS A 132 16.45 14.74 -12.77
N ASN A 133 16.17 13.50 -13.15
CA ASN A 133 15.54 13.15 -14.42
C ASN A 133 14.02 13.19 -14.37
N SER A 134 13.43 13.38 -13.19
CA SER A 134 12.00 13.49 -13.00
C SER A 134 11.44 14.77 -13.64
N LYS A 135 10.25 14.66 -14.22
CA LYS A 135 9.46 15.77 -14.78
C LYS A 135 8.10 15.81 -14.11
N GLU A 136 7.63 17.00 -13.75
CA GLU A 136 6.28 17.17 -13.25
C GLU A 136 5.23 16.80 -14.30
N ILE A 137 4.13 16.22 -13.86
CA ILE A 137 2.96 15.95 -14.71
C ILE A 137 2.28 17.28 -15.08
N LYS A 138 2.04 17.49 -16.37
CA LYS A 138 1.50 18.74 -16.89
C LYS A 138 0.03 18.65 -17.23
N ASP A 139 -0.44 17.54 -17.75
CA ASP A 139 -1.76 17.41 -18.33
C ASP A 139 -2.41 16.04 -18.05
N LYS A 140 -3.68 15.95 -18.46
CA LYS A 140 -4.52 14.76 -18.32
C LYS A 140 -3.99 13.56 -19.12
N GLU A 141 -3.33 13.80 -20.26
CA GLU A 141 -2.80 12.73 -21.10
C GLU A 141 -1.63 12.02 -20.41
N GLU A 142 -0.74 12.77 -19.75
CA GLU A 142 0.34 12.19 -18.94
C GLU A 142 -0.21 11.39 -17.75
N ILE A 143 -1.28 11.87 -17.09
CA ILE A 143 -2.00 11.11 -16.02
C ILE A 143 -2.54 9.80 -16.57
N SER A 144 -3.23 9.84 -17.72
CA SER A 144 -3.78 8.64 -18.36
C SER A 144 -2.68 7.65 -18.75
N HIS A 145 -1.53 8.13 -19.21
CA HIS A 145 -0.38 7.27 -19.55
C HIS A 145 0.17 6.55 -18.32
N VAL A 146 0.42 7.27 -17.21
CA VAL A 146 0.88 6.65 -15.95
C VAL A 146 -0.10 5.57 -15.50
N ALA A 147 -1.37 5.93 -15.40
CA ALA A 147 -2.40 5.01 -14.94
C ALA A 147 -2.55 3.80 -15.87
N SER A 148 -2.46 3.99 -17.20
CA SER A 148 -2.53 2.89 -18.16
C SER A 148 -1.36 1.93 -18.01
N VAL A 149 -0.13 2.44 -17.87
CA VAL A 149 1.08 1.60 -17.73
C VAL A 149 0.99 0.76 -16.45
N SER A 150 0.64 1.37 -15.33
CA SER A 150 0.47 0.67 -14.04
C SER A 150 -0.71 -0.32 -14.08
N ALA A 151 -1.75 -0.03 -14.89
CA ALA A 151 -2.87 -0.95 -15.15
C ALA A 151 -2.55 -2.04 -16.21
N ASN A 152 -1.29 -2.42 -16.43
CA ASN A 152 -0.88 -3.39 -17.47
C ASN A 152 -1.25 -2.99 -18.90
N ASN A 153 -1.09 -1.71 -19.25
CA ASN A 153 -1.44 -1.09 -20.53
C ASN A 153 -2.97 -1.07 -20.83
N ASP A 154 -3.80 -1.07 -19.80
CA ASP A 154 -5.23 -0.89 -19.92
C ASP A 154 -5.57 0.60 -20.04
N THR A 155 -5.84 1.06 -21.28
CA THR A 155 -6.14 2.47 -21.56
C THR A 155 -7.52 2.90 -21.07
N GLU A 156 -8.45 1.96 -20.89
CA GLU A 156 -9.78 2.26 -20.33
C GLU A 156 -9.64 2.65 -18.85
N ILE A 157 -8.90 1.87 -18.08
CA ILE A 157 -8.59 2.20 -16.68
C ILE A 157 -7.82 3.52 -16.60
N GLY A 158 -6.82 3.71 -17.46
CA GLY A 158 -6.03 4.95 -17.50
C GLY A 158 -6.87 6.20 -17.71
N ASN A 159 -7.78 6.18 -18.69
CA ASN A 159 -8.69 7.28 -18.96
C ASN A 159 -9.68 7.50 -17.81
N THR A 160 -10.23 6.43 -17.25
CA THR A 160 -11.13 6.48 -16.09
C THR A 160 -10.51 7.22 -14.91
N ILE A 161 -9.25 6.90 -14.58
CA ILE A 161 -8.50 7.56 -13.48
C ILE A 161 -8.21 9.02 -13.83
N ALA A 162 -7.79 9.31 -15.08
CA ALA A 162 -7.52 10.68 -15.52
C ALA A 162 -8.78 11.55 -15.49
N ASP A 163 -9.94 11.03 -15.88
CA ASP A 163 -11.23 11.71 -15.81
C ASP A 163 -11.63 12.00 -14.35
N ALA A 164 -11.44 11.02 -13.46
CA ALA A 164 -11.69 11.18 -12.03
C ALA A 164 -10.79 12.28 -11.44
N MET A 165 -9.47 12.22 -11.71
CA MET A 165 -8.49 13.20 -11.23
C MET A 165 -8.76 14.62 -11.74
N GLU A 166 -9.14 14.78 -13.01
CA GLU A 166 -9.47 16.09 -13.58
C GLU A 166 -10.64 16.75 -12.85
N LYS A 167 -11.63 15.95 -12.46
CA LYS A 167 -12.85 16.46 -11.84
C LYS A 167 -12.73 16.75 -10.35
N VAL A 168 -12.01 15.88 -9.59
CA VAL A 168 -11.81 16.11 -8.14
C VAL A 168 -10.58 16.93 -7.82
N GLY A 169 -9.67 17.14 -8.79
CA GLY A 169 -8.41 17.84 -8.61
C GLY A 169 -7.28 16.95 -8.07
N LYS A 170 -6.06 17.50 -8.03
CA LYS A 170 -4.85 16.76 -7.62
C LYS A 170 -4.92 16.22 -6.19
N ASP A 171 -5.55 16.99 -5.29
CA ASP A 171 -5.74 16.65 -3.87
C ASP A 171 -7.09 15.95 -3.60
N GLY A 172 -7.86 15.68 -4.66
CA GLY A 172 -9.18 15.08 -4.57
C GLY A 172 -9.14 13.61 -4.17
N VAL A 173 -10.19 13.17 -3.53
CA VAL A 173 -10.32 11.79 -3.06
C VAL A 173 -10.93 10.92 -4.16
N ILE A 174 -10.24 9.83 -4.49
CA ILE A 174 -10.75 8.79 -5.40
C ILE A 174 -10.74 7.48 -4.63
N THR A 175 -11.88 6.79 -4.60
CA THR A 175 -12.04 5.46 -4.01
C THR A 175 -12.43 4.45 -5.09
N VAL A 176 -12.12 3.19 -4.84
CA VAL A 176 -12.46 2.08 -5.74
C VAL A 176 -13.40 1.15 -5.00
N GLU A 177 -14.57 0.90 -5.57
CA GLU A 177 -15.60 0.02 -5.02
C GLU A 177 -15.99 -1.06 -6.04
N GLU A 178 -16.60 -2.13 -5.55
CA GLU A 178 -17.11 -3.21 -6.40
C GLU A 178 -18.51 -2.85 -6.93
N SER A 179 -18.66 -2.88 -8.25
CA SER A 179 -19.95 -2.71 -8.90
C SER A 179 -20.77 -4.02 -8.85
N LYS A 180 -22.09 -3.88 -8.80
CA LYS A 180 -23.02 -5.02 -9.03
C LYS A 180 -23.31 -5.26 -10.51
N THR A 181 -22.79 -4.40 -11.39
CA THR A 181 -22.96 -4.49 -12.85
C THR A 181 -21.66 -4.93 -13.51
N MET A 182 -21.71 -5.27 -14.79
CA MET A 182 -20.51 -5.65 -15.56
C MET A 182 -19.66 -4.44 -15.97
N ASP A 183 -20.26 -3.24 -15.97
CA ASP A 183 -19.62 -2.02 -16.45
C ASP A 183 -18.87 -1.32 -15.31
N THR A 184 -17.71 -0.74 -15.65
CA THR A 184 -16.99 0.16 -14.75
C THR A 184 -17.51 1.58 -14.93
N THR A 185 -17.90 2.23 -13.84
CA THR A 185 -18.48 3.59 -13.86
C THR A 185 -17.79 4.48 -12.84
N ILE A 186 -17.89 5.81 -13.02
CA ILE A 186 -17.42 6.80 -12.07
C ILE A 186 -18.61 7.58 -11.54
N ASP A 187 -18.79 7.58 -10.23
CA ASP A 187 -19.74 8.42 -9.53
C ASP A 187 -19.00 9.54 -8.78
N PHE A 188 -19.60 10.73 -8.78
CA PHE A 188 -19.08 11.86 -8.01
C PHE A 188 -20.08 12.17 -6.90
N VAL A 189 -19.62 12.08 -5.66
CA VAL A 189 -20.49 12.19 -4.49
C VAL A 189 -19.91 13.18 -3.47
N GLU A 190 -20.79 13.73 -2.63
CA GLU A 190 -20.38 14.52 -1.48
C GLU A 190 -19.58 13.63 -0.51
N GLY A 191 -18.43 14.11 -0.07
CA GLY A 191 -17.58 13.32 0.80
C GLY A 191 -16.28 14.05 1.15
N MET A 192 -15.52 13.48 2.07
CA MET A 192 -14.20 13.99 2.42
C MET A 192 -13.30 12.89 2.99
N GLN A 193 -12.00 13.13 2.91
CA GLN A 193 -10.99 12.31 3.59
C GLN A 193 -10.21 13.18 4.59
N PHE A 194 -9.84 12.59 5.71
CA PHE A 194 -8.92 13.21 6.67
C PHE A 194 -7.89 12.20 7.20
N ASP A 195 -6.73 12.73 7.60
CA ASP A 195 -5.51 11.98 7.91
C ASP A 195 -5.56 11.43 9.35
N ARG A 196 -6.51 10.54 9.62
CA ARG A 196 -6.62 9.77 10.85
C ARG A 196 -7.21 8.41 10.52
N GLY A 197 -6.48 7.35 10.82
CA GLY A 197 -6.94 5.98 10.67
C GLY A 197 -7.61 5.44 11.92
N TYR A 198 -7.94 4.16 11.91
CA TYR A 198 -8.53 3.48 13.05
C TYR A 198 -7.59 3.48 14.27
N ILE A 199 -8.15 3.66 15.47
CA ILE A 199 -7.38 3.64 16.72
C ILE A 199 -6.86 2.23 17.03
N SER A 200 -7.52 1.19 16.55
CA SER A 200 -7.15 -0.20 16.78
C SER A 200 -7.35 -1.05 15.52
N ALA A 201 -6.34 -1.84 15.16
CA ALA A 201 -6.42 -2.78 14.04
C ALA A 201 -7.50 -3.87 14.23
N TYR A 202 -8.02 -4.07 15.43
CA TYR A 202 -9.13 -4.98 15.68
C TYR A 202 -10.47 -4.51 15.10
N PHE A 203 -10.57 -3.26 14.64
CA PHE A 203 -11.74 -2.75 13.91
C PHE A 203 -11.75 -3.11 12.42
N VAL A 204 -10.66 -3.65 11.89
CA VAL A 204 -10.51 -4.04 10.48
C VAL A 204 -11.56 -5.08 10.10
N THR A 205 -12.30 -4.81 9.02
CA THR A 205 -13.30 -5.73 8.47
C THR A 205 -12.76 -6.51 7.27
N ASP A 206 -11.87 -5.90 6.50
CA ASP A 206 -11.16 -6.52 5.38
C ASP A 206 -9.67 -6.68 5.75
N ARG A 207 -9.25 -7.92 5.99
CA ARG A 207 -7.88 -8.25 6.41
C ARG A 207 -6.89 -8.22 5.25
N ASP A 208 -7.36 -8.36 4.02
CA ASP A 208 -6.50 -8.37 2.84
C ASP A 208 -5.98 -6.96 2.57
N THR A 209 -6.87 -5.97 2.67
CA THR A 209 -6.54 -4.54 2.51
C THR A 209 -6.23 -3.82 3.83
N MET A 210 -6.39 -4.49 4.98
CA MET A 210 -6.27 -3.89 6.32
C MET A 210 -7.15 -2.64 6.48
N THR A 211 -8.40 -2.69 5.97
CA THR A 211 -9.37 -1.60 6.06
C THR A 211 -10.61 -1.96 6.85
N ALA A 212 -11.23 -0.97 7.46
CA ALA A 212 -12.59 -1.07 8.03
C ALA A 212 -13.55 -0.38 7.06
N VAL A 213 -14.48 -1.15 6.48
CA VAL A 213 -15.49 -0.64 5.55
C VAL A 213 -16.87 -0.93 6.12
N TYR A 214 -17.71 0.09 6.19
CA TYR A 214 -19.09 -0.02 6.65
C TYR A 214 -20.03 0.78 5.77
N GLU A 215 -21.23 0.26 5.55
CA GLU A 215 -22.32 0.90 4.80
C GLU A 215 -23.44 1.37 5.74
N ASP A 216 -24.17 2.42 5.35
CA ASP A 216 -25.29 3.01 6.10
C ASP A 216 -24.96 3.38 7.54
N VAL A 217 -23.90 4.13 7.72
CA VAL A 217 -23.21 4.35 8.99
C VAL A 217 -23.75 5.57 9.74
N PHE A 218 -23.94 5.44 11.04
CA PHE A 218 -24.04 6.57 11.96
C PHE A 218 -22.65 7.10 12.33
N ILE A 219 -22.53 8.42 12.51
CA ILE A 219 -21.28 9.07 12.85
C ILE A 219 -21.46 9.90 14.12
N LEU A 220 -20.81 9.49 15.19
CA LEU A 220 -20.71 10.28 16.43
C LEU A 220 -19.50 11.21 16.31
N ILE A 221 -19.71 12.51 16.49
CA ILE A 221 -18.68 13.53 16.43
C ILE A 221 -18.59 14.19 17.80
N HIS A 222 -17.45 14.00 18.50
CA HIS A 222 -17.23 14.48 19.86
C HIS A 222 -15.91 15.24 19.98
N ASP A 223 -15.89 16.35 20.68
CA ASP A 223 -14.72 17.23 20.78
C ASP A 223 -13.71 16.79 21.84
N LYS A 224 -14.11 15.92 22.78
CA LYS A 224 -13.28 15.45 23.90
C LYS A 224 -12.90 13.97 23.76
N LYS A 225 -11.97 13.57 24.61
CA LYS A 225 -11.54 12.19 24.78
C LYS A 225 -12.61 11.34 25.45
N ILE A 226 -12.78 10.10 25.00
CA ILE A 226 -13.72 9.11 25.54
C ILE A 226 -12.90 7.98 26.19
N SER A 227 -12.92 7.89 27.51
CA SER A 227 -12.21 6.86 28.29
C SER A 227 -13.14 5.92 29.04
N SER A 228 -14.34 6.41 29.43
CA SER A 228 -15.37 5.65 30.14
C SER A 228 -16.51 5.25 29.22
N MET A 229 -17.00 4.03 29.37
CA MET A 229 -18.17 3.55 28.62
C MET A 229 -19.49 4.08 29.17
N LYS A 230 -19.52 4.51 30.44
CA LYS A 230 -20.78 4.87 31.15
C LYS A 230 -21.59 5.92 30.38
N ASP A 231 -20.90 6.95 29.85
CA ASP A 231 -21.56 8.07 29.19
C ASP A 231 -22.01 7.73 27.76
N MET A 232 -21.46 6.66 27.17
CA MET A 232 -21.83 6.17 25.86
C MET A 232 -22.91 5.10 25.85
N LEU A 233 -23.14 4.39 26.97
CA LEU A 233 -24.06 3.26 27.04
C LEU A 233 -25.46 3.55 26.46
N PRO A 234 -26.12 4.68 26.80
CA PRO A 234 -27.47 4.96 26.31
C PRO A 234 -27.50 5.12 24.77
N LEU A 235 -26.46 5.70 24.21
CA LEU A 235 -26.32 5.86 22.75
C LEU A 235 -26.05 4.52 22.07
N LEU A 236 -25.12 3.73 22.62
CA LEU A 236 -24.73 2.43 22.03
C LEU A 236 -25.89 1.43 22.03
N GLU A 237 -26.74 1.44 23.05
CA GLU A 237 -27.96 0.62 23.08
C GLU A 237 -28.92 0.99 21.93
N LYS A 238 -29.12 2.29 21.67
CA LYS A 238 -29.95 2.78 20.56
C LYS A 238 -29.36 2.40 19.19
N VAL A 239 -28.04 2.54 19.05
CA VAL A 239 -27.31 2.15 17.82
C VAL A 239 -27.43 0.64 17.62
N ALA A 240 -27.21 -0.17 18.65
CA ALA A 240 -27.34 -1.62 18.57
C ALA A 240 -28.76 -2.05 18.16
N GLN A 241 -29.81 -1.41 18.71
CA GLN A 241 -31.20 -1.66 18.34
C GLN A 241 -31.49 -1.29 16.87
N SER A 242 -30.80 -0.26 16.32
CA SER A 242 -30.97 0.12 14.93
C SER A 242 -30.31 -0.86 13.94
N GLY A 243 -29.38 -1.69 14.39
CA GLY A 243 -28.58 -2.61 13.58
C GLY A 243 -27.56 -1.93 12.66
N LYS A 244 -27.42 -0.59 12.69
CA LYS A 244 -26.50 0.16 11.85
C LYS A 244 -25.12 0.27 12.50
N PRO A 245 -24.05 0.33 11.68
CA PRO A 245 -22.71 0.59 12.16
C PRO A 245 -22.56 2.00 12.74
N LEU A 246 -21.56 2.18 13.62
CA LEU A 246 -21.22 3.46 14.23
C LEU A 246 -19.73 3.79 14.02
N LEU A 247 -19.45 4.91 13.38
CA LEU A 247 -18.14 5.57 13.40
C LEU A 247 -18.12 6.55 14.59
N ILE A 248 -17.07 6.48 15.38
CA ILE A 248 -16.80 7.43 16.47
C ILE A 248 -15.61 8.29 16.07
N VAL A 249 -15.83 9.60 15.91
CA VAL A 249 -14.79 10.60 15.68
C VAL A 249 -14.67 11.44 16.95
N SER A 250 -13.57 11.31 17.69
CA SER A 250 -13.36 12.03 18.94
C SER A 250 -11.89 12.42 19.11
N GLU A 251 -11.58 13.28 20.08
CA GLU A 251 -10.18 13.64 20.35
C GLU A 251 -9.29 12.40 20.53
N ASP A 252 -9.76 11.43 21.32
CA ASP A 252 -9.17 10.10 21.48
C ASP A 252 -10.22 9.13 22.05
N VAL A 253 -10.01 7.83 21.86
CA VAL A 253 -10.76 6.78 22.56
C VAL A 253 -9.76 5.82 23.17
N ASP A 254 -9.80 5.65 24.50
CA ASP A 254 -8.86 4.75 25.18
C ASP A 254 -9.50 4.01 26.36
N GLY A 255 -8.66 3.34 27.14
CA GLY A 255 -9.03 2.67 28.38
C GLY A 255 -10.17 1.67 28.24
N GLU A 256 -11.15 1.78 29.15
CA GLU A 256 -12.33 0.92 29.18
C GLU A 256 -13.19 1.07 27.92
N ALA A 257 -13.33 2.30 27.42
CA ALA A 257 -14.14 2.59 26.25
C ALA A 257 -13.61 1.85 25.02
N LEU A 258 -12.32 1.97 24.71
CA LEU A 258 -11.70 1.29 23.57
C LEU A 258 -11.81 -0.22 23.69
N SER A 259 -11.46 -0.77 24.86
CA SER A 259 -11.51 -2.22 25.10
C SER A 259 -12.91 -2.80 24.88
N THR A 260 -13.93 -2.09 25.36
CA THR A 260 -15.34 -2.52 25.24
C THR A 260 -15.83 -2.42 23.78
N LEU A 261 -15.50 -1.35 23.05
CA LEU A 261 -15.85 -1.19 21.64
C LEU A 261 -15.21 -2.30 20.79
N VAL A 262 -13.91 -2.56 20.99
CA VAL A 262 -13.19 -3.63 20.31
C VAL A 262 -13.82 -5.00 20.58
N LEU A 263 -14.10 -5.31 21.85
CA LEU A 263 -14.68 -6.60 22.23
C LEU A 263 -16.07 -6.81 21.60
N ASN A 264 -16.91 -5.79 21.58
CA ASN A 264 -18.24 -5.86 20.97
C ASN A 264 -18.16 -5.95 19.44
N SER A 265 -17.21 -5.26 18.81
CA SER A 265 -16.95 -5.36 17.37
C SER A 265 -16.51 -6.78 16.99
N LEU A 266 -15.55 -7.35 17.73
CA LEU A 266 -15.07 -8.74 17.50
C LEU A 266 -16.16 -9.79 17.70
N ARG A 267 -17.08 -9.57 18.65
CA ARG A 267 -18.23 -10.45 18.89
C ARG A 267 -19.36 -10.27 17.88
N GLY A 268 -19.29 -9.24 17.04
CA GLY A 268 -20.34 -8.90 16.09
C GLY A 268 -21.63 -8.37 16.73
N THR A 269 -21.62 -8.05 18.02
CA THR A 269 -22.78 -7.51 18.75
C THR A 269 -23.02 -6.03 18.42
N LEU A 270 -21.95 -5.29 18.12
CA LEU A 270 -22.02 -3.89 17.72
C LEU A 270 -20.95 -3.63 16.65
N LYS A 271 -21.37 -3.21 15.47
CA LYS A 271 -20.46 -2.82 14.39
C LYS A 271 -19.95 -1.41 14.64
N THR A 272 -18.75 -1.29 15.19
CA THR A 272 -18.18 0.02 15.54
C THR A 272 -16.74 0.14 15.06
N VAL A 273 -16.34 1.39 14.79
CA VAL A 273 -14.96 1.79 14.57
C VAL A 273 -14.74 3.16 15.21
N ALA A 274 -13.55 3.38 15.78
CA ALA A 274 -13.18 4.63 16.39
C ALA A 274 -11.92 5.20 15.72
N VAL A 275 -11.95 6.50 15.46
CA VAL A 275 -10.85 7.27 14.87
C VAL A 275 -10.61 8.53 15.68
N LYS A 276 -9.36 9.04 15.65
CA LYS A 276 -9.05 10.34 16.24
C LYS A 276 -9.56 11.47 15.37
N ALA A 277 -10.04 12.53 15.99
CA ALA A 277 -10.41 13.76 15.31
C ALA A 277 -9.19 14.38 14.61
N PRO A 278 -9.35 14.89 13.38
CA PRO A 278 -8.27 15.57 12.67
C PRO A 278 -7.94 16.93 13.29
N GLY A 279 -6.67 17.35 13.21
CA GLY A 279 -6.22 18.64 13.72
C GLY A 279 -6.05 18.71 15.24
N PHE A 280 -5.72 19.90 15.74
CA PHE A 280 -5.51 20.21 17.16
C PHE A 280 -6.13 21.58 17.49
N GLY A 281 -6.56 21.77 18.75
CA GLY A 281 -7.11 23.04 19.23
C GLY A 281 -8.31 23.52 18.41
N ASP A 282 -8.36 24.81 18.07
CA ASP A 282 -9.47 25.41 17.31
C ASP A 282 -9.63 24.82 15.91
N ARG A 283 -8.53 24.37 15.28
CA ARG A 283 -8.61 23.67 13.99
C ARG A 283 -9.37 22.35 14.11
N ARG A 284 -9.15 21.58 15.20
CA ARG A 284 -9.90 20.36 15.43
C ARG A 284 -11.40 20.64 15.52
N LYS A 285 -11.80 21.68 16.25
CA LYS A 285 -13.18 22.12 16.34
C LYS A 285 -13.78 22.45 14.97
N ALA A 286 -13.04 23.24 14.18
CA ALA A 286 -13.48 23.61 12.84
C ALA A 286 -13.60 22.42 11.89
N MET A 287 -12.68 21.44 11.97
CA MET A 287 -12.77 20.22 11.16
C MET A 287 -13.90 19.28 11.62
N LEU A 288 -14.16 19.18 12.92
CA LEU A 288 -15.32 18.46 13.44
C LEU A 288 -16.65 19.07 12.99
N GLU A 289 -16.73 20.41 12.90
CA GLU A 289 -17.88 21.10 12.31
C GLU A 289 -18.03 20.81 10.81
N ASP A 290 -16.92 20.79 10.05
CA ASP A 290 -16.95 20.44 8.63
C ASP A 290 -17.48 19.02 8.41
N ILE A 291 -17.04 18.05 9.26
CA ILE A 291 -17.55 16.66 9.24
C ILE A 291 -19.04 16.65 9.62
N ALA A 292 -19.46 17.42 10.62
CA ALA A 292 -20.85 17.47 11.05
C ALA A 292 -21.77 18.01 9.93
N ILE A 293 -21.37 19.08 9.26
CA ILE A 293 -22.11 19.66 8.14
C ILE A 293 -22.18 18.66 6.97
N LEU A 294 -21.06 18.03 6.62
CA LEU A 294 -20.99 17.05 5.54
C LEU A 294 -21.92 15.84 5.79
N THR A 295 -22.02 15.41 7.05
CA THR A 295 -22.76 14.21 7.42
C THR A 295 -24.18 14.47 7.92
N GLY A 296 -24.55 15.75 8.07
CA GLY A 296 -25.84 16.18 8.60
C GLY A 296 -26.01 15.88 10.10
N GLY A 297 -24.90 15.78 10.82
CA GLY A 297 -24.87 15.57 12.28
C GLY A 297 -24.57 16.84 13.06
N GLN A 298 -24.28 16.66 14.34
CA GLN A 298 -23.90 17.74 15.26
C GLN A 298 -22.63 17.36 16.01
N VAL A 299 -21.79 18.34 16.32
CA VAL A 299 -20.64 18.13 17.20
C VAL A 299 -21.16 18.10 18.64
N ILE A 300 -20.94 17.01 19.33
CA ILE A 300 -21.31 16.86 20.75
C ILE A 300 -20.21 17.52 21.58
N THR A 301 -20.50 18.71 22.09
CA THR A 301 -19.58 19.52 22.88
C THR A 301 -20.29 20.18 24.07
N GLU A 302 -19.61 20.23 25.21
CA GLU A 302 -20.11 20.90 26.41
C GLU A 302 -20.22 22.44 26.21
N GLU A 303 -19.46 23.02 25.29
CA GLU A 303 -19.56 24.45 24.97
C GLU A 303 -20.96 24.82 24.44
N LEU A 304 -21.62 23.88 23.75
CA LEU A 304 -23.00 24.02 23.29
C LEU A 304 -24.02 23.44 24.28
N GLY A 305 -23.59 23.07 25.49
CA GLY A 305 -24.45 22.46 26.51
C GLY A 305 -24.82 21.01 26.24
N MET A 306 -24.18 20.36 25.26
CA MET A 306 -24.44 18.97 24.91
C MET A 306 -23.53 18.03 25.70
N LYS A 307 -24.09 16.94 26.21
CA LYS A 307 -23.35 15.89 26.91
C LYS A 307 -23.50 14.57 26.18
N LEU A 308 -22.46 13.76 26.23
CA LEU A 308 -22.43 12.46 25.56
C LEU A 308 -23.54 11.53 26.05
N GLU A 309 -23.83 11.54 27.35
CA GLU A 309 -24.90 10.75 27.99
C GLU A 309 -26.32 11.06 27.46
N ASN A 310 -26.54 12.29 26.93
CA ASN A 310 -27.83 12.75 26.41
C ASN A 310 -27.88 12.73 24.86
N THR A 311 -26.91 12.07 24.21
CA THR A 311 -26.87 12.02 22.76
C THR A 311 -27.94 11.08 22.20
N GLU A 312 -28.68 11.59 21.21
CA GLU A 312 -29.73 10.85 20.50
C GLU A 312 -29.28 10.49 19.09
N LEU A 313 -29.93 9.50 18.45
CA LEU A 313 -29.63 9.12 17.06
C LEU A 313 -29.83 10.29 16.07
N SER A 314 -30.65 11.26 16.39
CA SER A 314 -30.90 12.48 15.60
C SER A 314 -29.72 13.45 15.59
N HIS A 315 -28.83 13.36 16.58
CA HIS A 315 -27.62 14.19 16.65
C HIS A 315 -26.47 13.60 15.83
N LEU A 316 -26.57 12.31 15.47
CA LEU A 316 -25.54 11.60 14.74
C LEU A 316 -25.53 12.01 13.26
N GLY A 317 -24.33 12.20 12.72
CA GLY A 317 -24.13 12.25 11.28
C GLY A 317 -24.44 10.91 10.61
N LYS A 318 -24.59 10.93 9.28
CA LYS A 318 -24.85 9.75 8.47
C LYS A 318 -23.97 9.76 7.23
N ALA A 319 -23.56 8.59 6.78
CA ALA A 319 -22.92 8.41 5.50
C ALA A 319 -23.36 7.10 4.86
N LYS A 320 -23.36 7.05 3.52
CA LYS A 320 -23.66 5.81 2.79
C LYS A 320 -22.54 4.80 3.00
N THR A 321 -21.28 5.23 2.90
CA THR A 321 -20.12 4.36 3.09
C THR A 321 -19.02 5.11 3.86
N ILE A 322 -18.31 4.40 4.73
CA ILE A 322 -17.02 4.84 5.28
C ILE A 322 -15.94 3.80 4.96
N LYS A 323 -14.76 4.29 4.63
CA LYS A 323 -13.56 3.46 4.44
C LYS A 323 -12.43 4.02 5.29
N ILE A 324 -11.89 3.19 6.18
CA ILE A 324 -10.86 3.61 7.14
C ILE A 324 -9.68 2.65 7.03
N ASP A 325 -8.52 3.19 6.76
CA ASP A 325 -7.24 2.47 6.80
C ASP A 325 -6.44 2.86 8.07
N LYS A 326 -5.17 2.49 8.14
CA LYS A 326 -4.29 2.82 9.28
C LYS A 326 -3.99 4.31 9.41
N ASP A 327 -4.09 5.07 8.33
CA ASP A 327 -3.66 6.46 8.24
C ASP A 327 -4.80 7.42 7.96
N ASN A 328 -5.87 6.97 7.28
CA ASN A 328 -6.93 7.82 6.73
C ASN A 328 -8.34 7.33 7.07
N THR A 329 -9.26 8.27 7.15
CA THR A 329 -10.72 8.03 7.20
C THR A 329 -11.37 8.76 6.03
N THR A 330 -12.07 8.00 5.17
CA THR A 330 -12.84 8.51 4.03
C THR A 330 -14.33 8.36 4.31
N ILE A 331 -15.07 9.46 4.23
CA ILE A 331 -16.52 9.53 4.31
C ILE A 331 -17.05 9.72 2.89
N ILE A 332 -17.92 8.82 2.44
CA ILE A 332 -18.46 8.80 1.08
C ILE A 332 -19.96 8.97 1.15
N ASN A 333 -20.47 9.92 0.39
CA ASN A 333 -21.89 10.26 0.31
C ASN A 333 -22.47 10.55 1.71
N GLY A 334 -21.98 11.64 2.32
CA GLY A 334 -22.45 12.15 3.61
C GLY A 334 -23.92 12.58 3.53
N GLY A 335 -24.64 12.42 4.66
CA GLY A 335 -26.08 12.74 4.77
C GLY A 335 -26.39 14.24 4.94
N GLY A 336 -25.39 15.13 4.82
CA GLY A 336 -25.56 16.58 4.90
C GLY A 336 -26.34 17.16 3.71
N LYS A 337 -26.92 18.33 3.92
CA LYS A 337 -27.63 19.02 2.83
C LYS A 337 -26.61 19.75 1.95
N ALA A 338 -26.70 19.60 0.64
CA ALA A 338 -25.80 20.25 -0.32
C ALA A 338 -25.74 21.79 -0.12
N LYS A 339 -26.85 22.41 0.27
CA LYS A 339 -26.87 23.86 0.58
C LYS A 339 -25.97 24.21 1.78
N ASP A 340 -26.06 23.46 2.87
CA ASP A 340 -25.29 23.73 4.09
C ASP A 340 -23.79 23.53 3.83
N ILE A 341 -23.43 22.55 2.99
CA ILE A 341 -22.06 22.30 2.52
C ILE A 341 -21.55 23.48 1.66
N GLN A 342 -22.37 23.98 0.71
CA GLN A 342 -22.01 25.13 -0.10
C GLN A 342 -21.86 26.42 0.72
N ASP A 343 -22.75 26.64 1.68
CA ASP A 343 -22.66 27.78 2.60
C ASP A 343 -21.36 27.70 3.44
N ARG A 344 -20.97 26.50 3.88
CA ARG A 344 -19.70 26.30 4.59
C ARG A 344 -18.48 26.54 3.70
N ILE A 345 -18.51 26.08 2.46
CA ILE A 345 -17.46 26.35 1.44
C ILE A 345 -17.31 27.86 1.23
N ALA A 346 -18.42 28.59 1.08
CA ALA A 346 -18.40 30.05 0.93
C ALA A 346 -17.80 30.74 2.16
N GLN A 347 -18.13 30.28 3.37
CA GLN A 347 -17.57 30.78 4.62
C GLN A 347 -16.05 30.58 4.70
N ILE A 348 -15.54 29.38 4.34
CA ILE A 348 -14.09 29.11 4.33
C ILE A 348 -13.38 29.99 3.29
N LYS A 349 -13.98 30.20 2.10
CA LYS A 349 -13.42 31.10 1.07
C LYS A 349 -13.30 32.53 1.59
N ALA A 350 -14.31 33.05 2.27
CA ALA A 350 -14.23 34.38 2.88
C ALA A 350 -13.12 34.46 3.94
N GLN A 351 -12.96 33.42 4.77
CA GLN A 351 -11.86 33.37 5.75
C GLN A 351 -10.47 33.36 5.09
N ILE A 352 -10.32 32.73 3.90
CA ILE A 352 -9.06 32.75 3.14
C ILE A 352 -8.72 34.16 2.64
N GLU A 353 -9.74 34.92 2.23
CA GLU A 353 -9.55 36.29 1.77
C GLU A 353 -9.22 37.24 2.94
N ASP A 354 -9.84 37.04 4.09
CA ASP A 354 -9.69 37.91 5.27
C ASP A 354 -8.39 37.65 6.06
N THR A 355 -7.80 36.46 5.96
CA THR A 355 -6.61 36.13 6.76
C THR A 355 -5.34 36.78 6.25
N THR A 356 -4.57 37.37 7.18
CA THR A 356 -3.25 37.97 6.90
C THR A 356 -2.09 37.00 7.12
N SER A 357 -2.34 35.83 7.71
CA SER A 357 -1.35 34.80 7.99
C SER A 357 -1.25 33.81 6.81
N ASP A 358 -0.08 33.71 6.21
CA ASP A 358 0.16 32.76 5.11
C ASP A 358 -0.04 31.31 5.56
N TYR A 359 0.35 30.98 6.80
CA TYR A 359 0.14 29.67 7.38
C TYR A 359 -1.35 29.34 7.58
N ASP A 360 -2.16 30.30 8.10
CA ASP A 360 -3.60 30.07 8.27
C ASP A 360 -4.30 30.00 6.92
N ARG A 361 -3.85 30.80 5.95
CA ARG A 361 -4.34 30.73 4.56
C ARG A 361 -4.11 29.35 3.95
N GLU A 362 -2.90 28.77 4.08
CA GLU A 362 -2.59 27.42 3.63
C GLU A 362 -3.53 26.38 4.27
N LYS A 363 -3.72 26.46 5.59
CA LYS A 363 -4.58 25.51 6.32
C LYS A 363 -6.07 25.66 6.02
N LEU A 364 -6.53 26.86 5.71
CA LEU A 364 -7.89 27.09 5.23
C LEU A 364 -8.07 26.55 3.81
N GLN A 365 -7.05 26.68 2.94
CA GLN A 365 -7.05 26.10 1.59
C GLN A 365 -7.10 24.56 1.63
N GLU A 366 -6.32 23.92 2.52
CA GLU A 366 -6.40 22.47 2.74
C GLU A 366 -7.82 22.02 3.15
N ARG A 367 -8.46 22.75 4.08
CA ARG A 367 -9.84 22.45 4.50
C ARG A 367 -10.84 22.64 3.36
N LEU A 368 -10.68 23.73 2.60
CA LEU A 368 -11.51 24.01 1.43
C LEU A 368 -11.39 22.87 0.39
N ALA A 369 -10.18 22.44 0.08
CA ALA A 369 -9.93 21.36 -0.87
C ALA A 369 -10.61 20.05 -0.42
N LYS A 370 -10.48 19.69 0.88
CA LYS A 370 -11.10 18.48 1.45
C LYS A 370 -12.63 18.51 1.41
N LEU A 371 -13.27 19.66 1.59
CA LEU A 371 -14.72 19.78 1.63
C LEU A 371 -15.33 20.02 0.23
N ALA A 372 -14.66 20.81 -0.63
CA ALA A 372 -15.18 21.18 -1.95
C ALA A 372 -14.89 20.17 -3.04
N GLY A 373 -13.84 19.34 -2.88
CA GLY A 373 -13.42 18.36 -3.88
C GLY A 373 -14.37 17.18 -4.03
N GLY A 374 -15.15 16.85 -3.01
CA GLY A 374 -15.99 15.64 -2.99
C GLY A 374 -15.16 14.36 -3.06
N VAL A 375 -15.80 13.27 -3.44
CA VAL A 375 -15.17 11.97 -3.65
C VAL A 375 -15.58 11.42 -5.01
N ALA A 376 -14.60 11.02 -5.84
CA ALA A 376 -14.87 10.20 -7.02
C ALA A 376 -14.86 8.73 -6.60
N VAL A 377 -15.92 8.00 -6.92
CA VAL A 377 -16.05 6.58 -6.64
C VAL A 377 -15.97 5.83 -7.97
N ILE A 378 -14.89 5.07 -8.19
CA ILE A 378 -14.75 4.20 -9.34
C ILE A 378 -15.38 2.86 -8.98
N ASN A 379 -16.56 2.57 -9.52
CA ASN A 379 -17.26 1.30 -9.35
C ASN A 379 -16.77 0.33 -10.41
N VAL A 380 -15.96 -0.64 -10.01
CA VAL A 380 -15.37 -1.63 -10.93
C VAL A 380 -16.37 -2.73 -11.19
N GLY A 381 -16.68 -2.98 -12.48
CA GLY A 381 -17.55 -4.07 -12.91
C GLY A 381 -16.79 -5.19 -13.63
N ALA A 382 -17.24 -6.43 -13.47
CA ALA A 382 -16.74 -7.60 -14.18
C ALA A 382 -17.78 -8.73 -14.23
N ALA A 383 -17.54 -9.75 -15.08
CA ALA A 383 -18.46 -10.86 -15.26
C ALA A 383 -18.39 -11.91 -14.13
N THR A 384 -17.23 -12.03 -13.48
CA THR A 384 -16.99 -13.00 -12.41
C THR A 384 -16.34 -12.34 -11.19
N GLU A 385 -16.54 -12.90 -10.01
CA GLU A 385 -15.94 -12.40 -8.77
C GLU A 385 -14.40 -12.42 -8.81
N VAL A 386 -13.80 -13.41 -9.45
CA VAL A 386 -12.33 -13.52 -9.60
C VAL A 386 -11.80 -12.39 -10.48
N GLU A 387 -12.45 -12.13 -11.62
CA GLU A 387 -12.12 -11.03 -12.53
C GLU A 387 -12.34 -9.67 -11.86
N LEU A 388 -13.42 -9.53 -11.11
CA LEU A 388 -13.76 -8.30 -10.38
C LEU A 388 -12.65 -7.92 -9.39
N LYS A 389 -12.17 -8.87 -8.60
CA LYS A 389 -11.08 -8.64 -7.64
C LYS A 389 -9.77 -8.30 -8.34
N GLU A 390 -9.44 -9.00 -9.42
CA GLU A 390 -8.24 -8.70 -10.22
C GLU A 390 -8.31 -7.28 -10.80
N LYS A 391 -9.44 -6.92 -11.44
CA LYS A 391 -9.64 -5.60 -12.06
C LYS A 391 -9.62 -4.49 -11.00
N LYS A 392 -10.23 -4.71 -9.83
CA LYS A 392 -10.21 -3.77 -8.72
C LYS A 392 -8.79 -3.49 -8.22
N HIS A 393 -7.99 -4.52 -7.96
CA HIS A 393 -6.59 -4.35 -7.55
C HIS A 393 -5.80 -3.57 -8.60
N ARG A 394 -5.99 -3.87 -9.88
CA ARG A 394 -5.33 -3.17 -10.98
C ARG A 394 -5.69 -1.68 -11.05
N VAL A 395 -6.95 -1.33 -10.76
CA VAL A 395 -7.39 0.07 -10.65
C VAL A 395 -6.78 0.75 -9.41
N GLU A 396 -6.71 0.05 -8.28
CA GLU A 396 -6.09 0.56 -7.04
C GLU A 396 -4.60 0.82 -7.22
N ASP A 397 -3.86 -0.08 -7.87
CA ASP A 397 -2.43 0.08 -8.20
C ASP A 397 -2.21 1.28 -9.14
N ALA A 398 -3.03 1.38 -10.20
CA ALA A 398 -2.95 2.48 -11.15
C ALA A 398 -3.25 3.84 -10.50
N LEU A 399 -4.21 3.89 -9.58
CA LEU A 399 -4.51 5.10 -8.81
C LEU A 399 -3.34 5.49 -7.89
N SER A 400 -2.75 4.53 -7.22
CA SER A 400 -1.60 4.74 -6.32
C SER A 400 -0.37 5.22 -7.09
N ALA A 401 -0.07 4.60 -8.24
CA ALA A 401 1.00 5.03 -9.13
C ALA A 401 0.77 6.46 -9.67
N THR A 402 -0.48 6.80 -10.00
CA THR A 402 -0.83 8.15 -10.45
C THR A 402 -0.60 9.19 -9.36
N ARG A 403 -0.99 8.91 -8.13
CA ARG A 403 -0.69 9.78 -6.97
C ARG A 403 0.81 9.94 -6.75
N ALA A 404 1.56 8.83 -6.79
CA ALA A 404 3.02 8.86 -6.67
C ALA A 404 3.69 9.70 -7.78
N ALA A 405 3.13 9.71 -8.99
CA ALA A 405 3.60 10.50 -10.10
C ALA A 405 3.25 12.00 -9.94
N ILE A 406 2.13 12.34 -9.35
CA ILE A 406 1.77 13.72 -9.00
C ILE A 406 2.71 14.26 -7.92
N ASP A 407 3.08 13.42 -6.93
CA ASP A 407 3.94 13.82 -5.81
C ASP A 407 5.37 14.14 -6.24
N GLU A 408 6.01 13.30 -7.05
CA GLU A 408 7.45 13.40 -7.37
C GLU A 408 7.76 13.44 -8.86
N GLY A 409 6.74 13.53 -9.71
CA GLY A 409 6.90 13.55 -11.15
C GLY A 409 7.12 12.15 -11.77
N ILE A 410 7.40 12.17 -13.06
CA ILE A 410 7.54 10.99 -13.92
C ILE A 410 8.94 10.88 -14.51
N VAL A 411 9.37 9.66 -14.76
CA VAL A 411 10.63 9.30 -15.43
C VAL A 411 10.35 8.39 -16.63
N SER A 412 11.35 8.16 -17.48
CA SER A 412 11.25 7.16 -18.56
C SER A 412 10.99 5.78 -17.97
N GLY A 413 9.87 5.17 -18.35
CA GLY A 413 9.43 3.87 -17.86
C GLY A 413 10.17 2.69 -18.46
N GLY A 414 9.62 1.48 -18.22
CA GLY A 414 10.24 0.24 -18.68
C GLY A 414 11.64 0.01 -18.12
N GLU A 415 11.88 0.49 -16.90
CA GLU A 415 13.13 0.39 -16.14
C GLU A 415 14.31 1.19 -16.74
N ILE A 416 14.05 2.05 -17.73
CA ILE A 416 15.08 2.89 -18.35
C ILE A 416 15.64 3.92 -17.37
N ALA A 417 14.83 4.40 -16.42
CA ALA A 417 15.32 5.30 -15.37
C ALA A 417 16.42 4.64 -14.52
N LEU A 418 16.32 3.34 -14.23
CA LEU A 418 17.35 2.58 -13.51
C LEU A 418 18.63 2.39 -14.36
N ILE A 419 18.49 2.16 -15.65
CA ILE A 419 19.64 2.10 -16.58
C ILE A 419 20.36 3.46 -16.64
N GLN A 420 19.62 4.57 -16.68
CA GLN A 420 20.20 5.91 -16.64
C GLN A 420 20.95 6.17 -15.31
N ALA A 421 20.39 5.71 -14.20
CA ALA A 421 21.07 5.75 -12.91
C ALA A 421 22.35 4.89 -12.90
N ALA A 422 22.33 3.70 -13.51
CA ALA A 422 23.53 2.86 -13.64
C ALA A 422 24.63 3.54 -14.47
N ILE A 423 24.27 4.23 -15.57
CA ILE A 423 25.21 5.02 -16.38
C ILE A 423 25.76 6.22 -15.59
N ALA A 424 24.95 6.85 -14.73
CA ALA A 424 25.40 7.95 -13.89
C ALA A 424 26.43 7.48 -12.84
N LEU A 425 26.27 6.28 -12.29
CA LEU A 425 27.22 5.67 -11.37
C LEU A 425 28.60 5.45 -12.01
N ASP A 426 28.69 5.16 -13.32
CA ASP A 426 29.98 5.06 -14.01
C ASP A 426 30.80 6.34 -14.00
N LYS A 427 30.12 7.49 -13.94
CA LYS A 427 30.75 8.82 -14.00
C LYS A 427 30.97 9.44 -12.61
N ALA A 428 30.36 8.87 -11.60
CA ALA A 428 30.25 9.46 -10.27
C ALA A 428 30.85 8.56 -9.17
N GLU A 429 31.76 7.62 -9.50
CA GLU A 429 32.44 6.80 -8.49
C GLU A 429 33.21 7.74 -7.54
N PRO A 430 32.88 7.79 -6.23
CA PRO A 430 33.49 8.72 -5.32
C PRO A 430 34.97 8.40 -5.07
N GLU A 431 35.80 9.44 -4.93
CA GLU A 431 37.18 9.27 -4.49
C GLU A 431 37.24 8.84 -3.01
N GLY A 432 38.22 8.03 -2.65
CA GLY A 432 38.51 7.64 -1.27
C GLY A 432 37.73 6.43 -0.75
N LEU A 433 36.97 5.73 -1.61
CA LEU A 433 36.38 4.44 -1.28
C LEU A 433 37.45 3.36 -1.08
N THR A 434 37.27 2.49 -0.08
CA THR A 434 38.05 1.26 0.06
C THR A 434 37.75 0.29 -1.09
N ASP A 435 38.57 -0.74 -1.27
CA ASP A 435 38.35 -1.71 -2.36
C ASP A 435 37.04 -2.47 -2.15
N ASP A 436 36.65 -2.82 -0.93
CA ASP A 436 35.39 -3.48 -0.61
C ASP A 436 34.19 -2.53 -0.82
N GLU A 437 34.32 -1.25 -0.47
CA GLU A 437 33.28 -0.23 -0.77
C GLU A 437 33.08 -0.04 -2.28
N LYS A 438 34.16 -0.05 -3.09
CA LYS A 438 34.05 -0.02 -4.56
C LYS A 438 33.29 -1.23 -5.12
N VAL A 439 33.48 -2.41 -4.52
CA VAL A 439 32.74 -3.60 -4.92
C VAL A 439 31.27 -3.44 -4.55
N GLY A 440 30.94 -2.95 -3.34
CA GLY A 440 29.58 -2.62 -2.95
C GLY A 440 28.91 -1.65 -3.93
N PHE A 441 29.63 -0.64 -4.36
CA PHE A 441 29.18 0.32 -5.37
C PHE A 441 28.87 -0.36 -6.72
N LYS A 442 29.74 -1.25 -7.20
CA LYS A 442 29.55 -2.00 -8.46
C LYS A 442 28.39 -3.00 -8.38
N ILE A 443 28.10 -3.56 -7.19
CA ILE A 443 26.95 -4.45 -6.98
C ILE A 443 25.65 -3.71 -7.30
N VAL A 444 25.48 -2.47 -6.82
CA VAL A 444 24.29 -1.66 -7.13
C VAL A 444 24.18 -1.41 -8.62
N LYS A 445 25.26 -0.98 -9.26
CA LYS A 445 25.28 -0.77 -10.70
C LYS A 445 24.81 -2.00 -11.47
N ARG A 446 25.28 -3.19 -11.08
CA ARG A 446 24.87 -4.46 -11.71
C ARG A 446 23.39 -4.77 -11.43
N ALA A 447 22.92 -4.52 -10.21
CA ALA A 447 21.54 -4.78 -9.82
C ALA A 447 20.54 -3.89 -10.57
N LEU A 448 20.88 -2.64 -10.87
CA LEU A 448 20.03 -1.71 -11.62
C LEU A 448 19.68 -2.18 -13.04
N GLU A 449 20.42 -3.14 -13.59
CA GLU A 449 20.15 -3.74 -14.90
C GLU A 449 19.14 -4.90 -14.84
N GLU A 450 18.95 -5.52 -13.66
CA GLU A 450 18.12 -6.74 -13.56
C GLU A 450 16.65 -6.53 -13.90
N PRO A 451 15.98 -5.43 -13.52
CA PRO A 451 14.58 -5.25 -13.86
C PRO A 451 14.32 -5.22 -15.38
N ILE A 452 15.10 -4.49 -16.17
CA ILE A 452 14.93 -4.49 -17.63
C ILE A 452 15.29 -5.85 -18.25
N ARG A 453 16.27 -6.57 -17.69
CA ARG A 453 16.59 -7.95 -18.09
C ARG A 453 15.38 -8.86 -17.87
N GLN A 454 14.75 -8.76 -16.72
CA GLN A 454 13.58 -9.57 -16.40
C GLN A 454 12.38 -9.25 -17.30
N ILE A 455 12.13 -7.95 -17.63
CA ILE A 455 11.10 -7.56 -18.60
C ILE A 455 11.35 -8.23 -19.96
N ALA A 456 12.61 -8.20 -20.43
CA ALA A 456 12.99 -8.81 -21.70
C ALA A 456 12.85 -10.35 -21.67
N GLU A 457 13.28 -11.01 -20.60
CA GLU A 457 13.13 -12.45 -20.40
C GLU A 457 11.65 -12.88 -20.38
N ASN A 458 10.79 -12.13 -19.70
CA ASN A 458 9.34 -12.36 -19.69
C ASN A 458 8.72 -12.17 -21.10
N ALA A 459 9.37 -11.36 -21.95
CA ALA A 459 8.99 -11.19 -23.34
C ALA A 459 9.60 -12.25 -24.29
N GLY A 460 10.40 -13.18 -23.77
CA GLY A 460 11.04 -14.24 -24.55
C GLY A 460 12.35 -13.84 -25.25
N LEU A 461 12.99 -12.76 -24.79
CA LEU A 461 14.25 -12.24 -25.33
C LEU A 461 15.41 -12.45 -24.35
N ASP A 462 16.65 -12.35 -24.86
CA ASP A 462 17.84 -12.32 -24.03
C ASP A 462 17.93 -10.97 -23.28
N GLY A 463 17.75 -11.02 -21.96
CA GLY A 463 17.79 -9.83 -21.09
C GLY A 463 19.13 -9.12 -21.10
N ALA A 464 20.25 -9.85 -21.28
CA ALA A 464 21.59 -9.25 -21.33
C ALA A 464 21.77 -8.38 -22.57
N VAL A 465 21.28 -8.84 -23.72
CA VAL A 465 21.36 -8.11 -25.00
C VAL A 465 20.52 -6.82 -24.91
N ILE A 466 19.31 -6.90 -24.35
CA ILE A 466 18.43 -5.73 -24.22
C ILE A 466 19.03 -4.70 -23.24
N ALA A 467 19.53 -5.13 -22.08
CA ALA A 467 20.14 -4.24 -21.10
C ALA A 467 21.40 -3.55 -21.66
N GLU A 468 22.27 -4.29 -22.35
CA GLU A 468 23.48 -3.72 -22.97
C GLU A 468 23.14 -2.71 -24.07
N ARG A 469 22.14 -3.00 -24.90
CA ARG A 469 21.67 -2.05 -25.90
C ARG A 469 21.06 -0.80 -25.25
N ALA A 470 20.28 -0.94 -24.17
CA ALA A 470 19.69 0.19 -23.47
C ALA A 470 20.74 1.18 -22.92
N LYS A 471 21.90 0.69 -22.46
CA LYS A 471 23.01 1.54 -22.02
C LYS A 471 23.65 2.36 -23.15
N ASN A 472 23.64 1.82 -24.36
CA ASN A 472 24.29 2.42 -25.54
C ASN A 472 23.33 3.28 -26.39
N GLU A 473 22.03 3.26 -26.09
CA GLU A 473 21.02 4.07 -26.75
C GLU A 473 21.03 5.54 -26.26
N LYS A 474 20.40 6.42 -27.04
CA LYS A 474 20.23 7.83 -26.63
C LYS A 474 19.38 7.91 -25.35
N LYS A 475 19.67 8.93 -24.52
CA LYS A 475 18.92 9.18 -23.29
C LYS A 475 17.40 9.22 -23.55
N GLY A 476 16.64 8.43 -22.80
CA GLY A 476 15.18 8.33 -22.92
C GLY A 476 14.68 7.30 -23.93
N MET A 477 15.57 6.74 -24.77
CA MET A 477 15.24 5.59 -25.62
C MET A 477 15.22 4.31 -24.81
N GLY A 478 14.20 3.47 -25.05
CA GLY A 478 14.03 2.21 -24.35
C GLY A 478 13.32 1.16 -25.19
N PHE A 479 13.21 -0.03 -24.64
CA PHE A 479 12.58 -1.17 -25.29
C PHE A 479 11.11 -1.29 -24.87
N ASP A 480 10.18 -1.05 -25.81
CA ASP A 480 8.76 -1.38 -25.65
C ASP A 480 8.57 -2.90 -25.78
N ALA A 481 8.50 -3.59 -24.65
CA ALA A 481 8.36 -5.04 -24.61
C ALA A 481 6.98 -5.53 -25.06
N ALA A 482 5.95 -4.67 -25.06
CA ALA A 482 4.63 -5.02 -25.60
C ALA A 482 4.66 -5.14 -27.13
N LYS A 483 5.28 -4.16 -27.79
CA LYS A 483 5.37 -4.05 -29.27
C LYS A 483 6.69 -4.62 -29.84
N MET A 484 7.66 -4.95 -28.98
CA MET A 484 8.98 -5.49 -29.37
C MET A 484 9.79 -4.51 -30.22
N VAL A 485 9.74 -3.21 -29.93
CA VAL A 485 10.41 -2.14 -30.68
C VAL A 485 11.14 -1.17 -29.75
N TRP A 486 12.13 -0.45 -30.30
CA TRP A 486 12.83 0.62 -29.56
C TRP A 486 12.16 1.97 -29.83
N VAL A 487 11.81 2.68 -28.75
CA VAL A 487 11.06 3.94 -28.81
C VAL A 487 11.62 4.96 -27.82
N ASP A 488 11.30 6.23 -28.02
CA ASP A 488 11.41 7.26 -26.99
C ASP A 488 10.31 7.00 -25.96
N MET A 489 10.69 6.57 -24.75
CA MET A 489 9.75 6.08 -23.73
C MET A 489 8.75 7.16 -23.31
N MET A 490 9.23 8.40 -23.11
CA MET A 490 8.36 9.51 -22.73
C MET A 490 7.33 9.84 -23.82
N LYS A 491 7.75 9.88 -25.10
CA LYS A 491 6.84 10.16 -26.22
C LYS A 491 5.89 9.01 -26.52
N ALA A 492 6.30 7.78 -26.21
CA ALA A 492 5.46 6.61 -26.38
C ALA A 492 4.44 6.43 -25.22
N GLY A 493 4.47 7.31 -24.21
CA GLY A 493 3.62 7.21 -23.01
C GLY A 493 4.03 6.08 -22.08
N ILE A 494 5.24 5.51 -22.23
CA ILE A 494 5.77 4.49 -21.32
C ILE A 494 6.58 5.20 -20.25
N ILE A 495 5.91 5.51 -19.15
CA ILE A 495 6.42 6.37 -18.07
C ILE A 495 6.14 5.75 -16.70
N ASP A 496 7.08 5.92 -15.77
CA ASP A 496 6.97 5.43 -14.40
C ASP A 496 7.02 6.61 -13.41
N PRO A 497 6.33 6.53 -12.26
CA PRO A 497 6.49 7.52 -11.20
C PRO A 497 7.91 7.48 -10.62
N ALA A 498 8.54 8.64 -10.49
CA ALA A 498 9.87 8.74 -9.89
C ALA A 498 9.90 8.21 -8.45
N LYS A 499 8.84 8.45 -7.68
CA LYS A 499 8.65 7.95 -6.31
C LYS A 499 8.66 6.42 -6.24
N VAL A 500 7.99 5.75 -7.19
CA VAL A 500 7.96 4.27 -7.29
C VAL A 500 9.38 3.74 -7.53
N THR A 501 10.05 4.24 -8.59
CA THR A 501 11.38 3.76 -8.99
C THR A 501 12.42 3.94 -7.89
N ARG A 502 12.46 5.13 -7.24
CA ARG A 502 13.44 5.36 -6.16
C ARG A 502 13.14 4.58 -4.90
N SER A 503 11.85 4.45 -4.52
CA SER A 503 11.45 3.71 -3.31
C SER A 503 11.75 2.22 -3.46
N ALA A 504 11.53 1.65 -4.65
CA ALA A 504 11.90 0.28 -4.98
C ALA A 504 13.40 0.03 -4.75
N LEU A 505 14.26 0.93 -5.24
CA LEU A 505 15.70 0.82 -5.05
C LEU A 505 16.13 0.98 -3.59
N GLN A 506 15.59 1.97 -2.88
CA GLN A 506 15.93 2.23 -1.47
C GLN A 506 15.52 1.08 -0.55
N ASN A 507 14.30 0.55 -0.72
CA ASN A 507 13.81 -0.56 0.10
C ASN A 507 14.58 -1.86 -0.21
N ALA A 508 14.87 -2.11 -1.49
CA ALA A 508 15.70 -3.23 -1.90
C ALA A 508 17.09 -3.20 -1.28
N ALA A 509 17.77 -2.06 -1.33
CA ALA A 509 19.10 -1.89 -0.78
C ALA A 509 19.12 -1.99 0.76
N SER A 510 18.11 -1.45 1.44
CA SER A 510 17.98 -1.53 2.90
C SER A 510 17.96 -2.98 3.37
N ILE A 511 17.09 -3.80 2.83
CA ILE A 511 16.96 -5.21 3.24
C ILE A 511 18.17 -6.04 2.76
N ALA A 512 18.69 -5.79 1.55
CA ALA A 512 19.89 -6.45 1.07
C ALA A 512 21.08 -6.19 2.01
N SER A 513 21.27 -4.96 2.44
CA SER A 513 22.34 -4.58 3.38
C SER A 513 22.21 -5.30 4.73
N LEU A 514 21.00 -5.49 5.24
CA LEU A 514 20.75 -6.27 6.47
C LEU A 514 21.11 -7.74 6.28
N LEU A 515 20.70 -8.35 5.16
CA LEU A 515 21.05 -9.74 4.85
C LEU A 515 22.56 -9.96 4.70
N LEU A 516 23.26 -9.04 4.04
CA LEU A 516 24.72 -9.13 3.85
C LEU A 516 25.48 -9.07 5.18
N THR A 517 24.98 -8.32 6.14
CA THR A 517 25.61 -8.16 7.47
C THR A 517 25.14 -9.20 8.48
N THR A 518 24.25 -10.11 8.11
CA THR A 518 23.76 -11.18 8.99
C THR A 518 24.80 -12.29 9.16
N GLU A 519 25.07 -12.66 10.42
CA GLU A 519 26.03 -13.71 10.79
C GLU A 519 25.36 -14.92 11.42
N CYS A 520 24.20 -14.72 12.07
CA CYS A 520 23.49 -15.79 12.77
C CYS A 520 21.98 -15.66 12.47
N ALA A 521 21.34 -16.80 12.22
CA ALA A 521 19.91 -16.94 12.12
C ALA A 521 19.37 -17.81 13.25
N ILE A 522 18.35 -17.35 13.96
CA ILE A 522 17.75 -18.04 15.12
C ILE A 522 16.27 -18.29 14.82
N THR A 523 15.84 -19.56 14.92
CA THR A 523 14.46 -19.93 14.68
C THR A 523 13.96 -20.96 15.70
N ASP A 524 12.65 -21.14 15.76
CA ASP A 524 12.06 -22.21 16.58
C ASP A 524 12.37 -23.59 15.99
N ILE A 525 12.56 -24.57 16.86
CA ILE A 525 12.65 -25.97 16.43
C ILE A 525 11.24 -26.40 15.99
N PRO A 526 11.06 -26.86 14.74
CA PRO A 526 9.76 -27.32 14.27
C PRO A 526 9.21 -28.42 15.18
N GLU A 527 7.99 -28.28 15.67
CA GLU A 527 7.31 -29.35 16.40
C GLU A 527 7.08 -30.52 15.44
N LYS A 528 7.56 -31.69 15.81
CA LYS A 528 7.14 -32.92 15.12
C LYS A 528 5.64 -33.05 15.32
N LYS A 529 4.85 -32.92 14.26
CA LYS A 529 3.45 -33.34 14.28
C LYS A 529 3.43 -34.84 14.61
N GLU A 530 3.15 -35.17 15.85
CA GLU A 530 2.83 -36.55 16.18
C GLU A 530 1.61 -36.95 15.32
N ALA A 531 1.76 -38.02 14.57
CA ALA A 531 0.64 -38.59 13.84
C ALA A 531 -0.47 -38.91 14.88
N PRO A 532 -1.74 -38.58 14.59
CA PRO A 532 -2.82 -38.90 15.51
C PRO A 532 -2.74 -40.39 15.86
N ALA A 533 -2.62 -40.70 17.16
CA ALA A 533 -2.59 -42.07 17.65
C ALA A 533 -3.82 -42.77 17.09
N MET A 534 -3.61 -43.83 16.30
CA MET A 534 -4.70 -44.68 15.86
C MET A 534 -5.43 -45.16 17.11
N PRO A 535 -6.76 -45.08 17.20
CA PRO A 535 -7.51 -45.66 18.30
C PRO A 535 -7.22 -47.15 18.28
N GLY A 536 -6.57 -47.62 19.33
CA GLY A 536 -6.22 -49.04 19.48
C GLY A 536 -7.50 -49.86 19.39
N GLY A 537 -7.58 -50.70 18.35
CA GLY A 537 -8.65 -51.67 18.21
C GLY A 537 -8.64 -52.60 19.40
N GLY A 538 -9.53 -52.39 20.36
CA GLY A 538 -9.81 -53.35 21.42
C GLY A 538 -10.38 -54.61 20.82
N MET A 539 -9.56 -55.63 20.73
CA MET A 539 -9.97 -56.98 20.39
C MET A 539 -10.71 -57.56 21.59
N GLY A 540 -12.04 -57.40 21.58
CA GLY A 540 -12.94 -57.99 22.56
C GLY A 540 -12.86 -59.49 22.47
N GLY A 541 -12.39 -60.14 23.57
CA GLY A 541 -12.35 -61.57 23.72
C GLY A 541 -13.75 -62.18 23.67
N MET A 542 -13.89 -63.17 22.82
CA MET A 542 -15.02 -64.07 22.72
C MET A 542 -14.97 -65.05 23.91
N GLY A 543 -15.78 -64.76 24.94
CA GLY A 543 -16.04 -65.70 26.04
C GLY A 543 -17.07 -66.76 25.61
N GLY A 544 -16.67 -67.99 25.63
CA GLY A 544 -17.55 -69.16 25.37
C GLY A 544 -18.67 -69.27 26.36
N MET A 545 -19.83 -69.65 25.91
CA MET A 545 -20.90 -70.25 26.67
C MET A 545 -20.95 -71.76 26.39
N ASP A 546 -20.65 -72.54 27.42
CA ASP A 546 -21.17 -73.88 27.57
C ASP A 546 -22.44 -73.80 28.46
N TYR A 547 -23.44 -74.61 28.06
CA TYR A 547 -24.75 -74.98 28.60
C TYR A 547 -25.91 -73.98 28.31
#